data_8e37c282d0a8dc57b90a0e27a20756d5
#
_entry.id   8e37c282d0a8dc57b90a0e27a20756d5
#
_cell.length_a   1.000
_cell.length_b   1.000
_cell.length_c   1.000
_cell.angle_alpha   90.00
_cell.angle_beta   90.00
_cell.angle_gamma   90.00
#
_symmetry.space_group_name_H-M   'P 1'
#
loop_
_entity.id
_entity.type
_entity.pdbx_description
1 polymer ?
#
loop_
_entity_poly.entity_id
_entity_poly.type
_entity_poly.pdbx_seq_one_letter_code
_entity_poly.pdbx_strand_id
1 'polypeptide(L)'
;AACDLVIVEGAGSPAEINLRAGDIANMGFAEAAGVPVVVAADIDRGGVIANLVGTHAVLPGGERDRIKGFIVNKFRGDVSLFDDGMTEIASRTGWAPLGVVPYFPGAGTLPAEDALDLDGSTQRDGALKIAVPRLPRIANFDDLDPLAQEPGVSVRLLAPGDALPGDTDVVILTGSKSTIADLAAMREAGWDIDIRAHVRRGGRVVGLCGGYQMLGRSIADPDGVEGQPGRVPGLGLLDVETVLAGDKTTRLVSGSHPESGTAVSGYEIHMGRTHGPDRGRPFLEIEGAFEGAVSADGRVSGTYVHG
;
A
#
# COMPACT_ATOMS: atom_id res chain seq x y z
N ALA A 1 -12.52 -23.55 -0.04
CA ALA A 1 -12.06 -24.06 -1.34
C ALA A 1 -11.14 -25.25 -1.05
N ALA A 2 -11.30 -26.34 -1.80
CA ALA A 2 -10.35 -27.44 -1.76
C ALA A 2 -9.13 -27.00 -2.58
N CYS A 3 -7.95 -27.09 -2.01
CA CYS A 3 -6.67 -26.79 -2.65
C CYS A 3 -5.71 -27.96 -2.38
N ASP A 4 -4.80 -28.23 -3.32
CA ASP A 4 -3.83 -29.32 -3.20
C ASP A 4 -2.62 -28.92 -2.33
N LEU A 5 -2.32 -27.62 -2.23
CA LEU A 5 -1.21 -27.06 -1.47
C LEU A 5 -1.60 -25.71 -0.90
N VAL A 6 -1.22 -25.48 0.36
CA VAL A 6 -1.28 -24.16 1.01
C VAL A 6 0.12 -23.71 1.36
N ILE A 7 0.51 -22.53 0.88
CA ILE A 7 1.76 -21.87 1.25
C ILE A 7 1.38 -20.72 2.19
N VAL A 8 2.02 -20.66 3.34
CA VAL A 8 1.80 -19.61 4.35
C VAL A 8 3.10 -18.83 4.50
N GLU A 9 3.03 -17.54 4.28
CA GLU A 9 4.14 -16.63 4.53
C GLU A 9 4.12 -16.14 5.98
N GLY A 10 5.28 -16.15 6.63
CA GLY A 10 5.47 -15.59 7.96
C GLY A 10 5.80 -14.10 7.89
N ALA A 11 5.65 -13.40 9.00
CA ALA A 11 5.98 -11.99 9.13
C ALA A 11 7.25 -11.78 9.97
N GLY A 12 8.17 -10.94 9.52
CA GLY A 12 9.42 -10.65 10.23
C GLY A 12 10.40 -11.84 10.27
N SER A 13 11.07 -12.04 11.38
CA SER A 13 12.10 -13.07 11.54
C SER A 13 11.72 -14.09 12.61
N PRO A 14 11.89 -15.41 12.35
CA PRO A 14 11.71 -16.42 13.39
C PRO A 14 12.76 -16.31 14.51
N ALA A 15 13.84 -15.56 14.30
CA ALA A 15 14.89 -15.33 15.28
C ALA A 15 14.51 -14.32 16.38
N GLU A 16 13.37 -13.64 16.26
CA GLU A 16 12.86 -12.70 17.26
C GLU A 16 12.23 -13.44 18.46
N ILE A 17 13.05 -14.23 19.15
CA ILE A 17 12.63 -15.10 20.26
C ILE A 17 12.02 -14.34 21.45
N ASN A 18 12.32 -13.05 21.58
CA ASN A 18 11.71 -12.15 22.56
C ASN A 18 10.22 -11.88 22.30
N LEU A 19 9.75 -12.08 21.05
CA LEU A 19 8.36 -11.90 20.65
C LEU A 19 7.61 -13.25 20.54
N ARG A 20 8.27 -14.37 20.88
CA ARG A 20 7.71 -15.72 20.71
C ARG A 20 6.43 -15.97 21.51
N ALA A 21 6.28 -15.34 22.67
CA ALA A 21 5.04 -15.42 23.43
C ALA A 21 3.92 -14.68 22.69
N GLY A 22 2.97 -15.45 22.15
CA GLY A 22 1.87 -14.91 21.34
C GLY A 22 2.17 -14.82 19.84
N ASP A 23 3.26 -15.42 19.37
CA ASP A 23 3.58 -15.51 17.94
C ASP A 23 2.52 -16.29 17.16
N ILE A 24 1.78 -15.59 16.32
CA ILE A 24 0.75 -16.13 15.43
C ILE A 24 1.18 -16.12 13.96
N ALA A 25 2.36 -15.62 13.67
CA ALA A 25 2.81 -15.32 12.30
C ALA A 25 3.97 -16.19 11.83
N ASN A 26 4.77 -16.77 12.75
CA ASN A 26 5.97 -17.54 12.42
C ASN A 26 5.94 -18.93 13.06
N MET A 27 6.93 -19.22 13.92
CA MET A 27 7.10 -20.55 14.52
C MET A 27 5.94 -20.97 15.42
N GLY A 28 5.24 -20.01 16.05
CA GLY A 28 4.04 -20.26 16.84
C GLY A 28 2.89 -20.81 15.99
N PHE A 29 2.65 -20.21 14.86
CA PHE A 29 1.67 -20.73 13.89
C PHE A 29 2.11 -22.10 13.35
N ALA A 30 3.37 -22.23 12.93
CA ALA A 30 3.89 -23.47 12.36
C ALA A 30 3.80 -24.66 13.35
N GLU A 31 4.01 -24.39 14.64
CA GLU A 31 3.85 -25.38 15.70
C GLU A 31 2.38 -25.78 15.89
N ALA A 32 1.49 -24.80 16.02
CA ALA A 32 0.06 -25.04 16.21
C ALA A 32 -0.58 -25.78 15.02
N ALA A 33 -0.17 -25.43 13.79
CA ALA A 33 -0.66 -26.07 12.56
C ALA A 33 0.07 -27.39 12.20
N GLY A 34 1.18 -27.72 12.89
CA GLY A 34 1.97 -28.93 12.61
C GLY A 34 2.67 -28.94 11.25
N VAL A 35 2.96 -27.77 10.67
CA VAL A 35 3.50 -27.64 9.30
C VAL A 35 5.04 -27.52 9.28
N PRO A 36 5.73 -28.02 8.23
CA PRO A 36 7.16 -27.79 8.03
C PRO A 36 7.41 -26.33 7.63
N VAL A 37 8.64 -25.86 7.91
CA VAL A 37 9.06 -24.48 7.62
C VAL A 37 10.26 -24.50 6.68
N VAL A 38 10.30 -23.51 5.78
CA VAL A 38 11.47 -23.13 4.98
C VAL A 38 11.83 -21.71 5.35
N VAL A 39 13.10 -21.45 5.66
CA VAL A 39 13.57 -20.10 5.96
C VAL A 39 14.06 -19.42 4.68
N ALA A 40 13.50 -18.26 4.33
CA ALA A 40 13.98 -17.42 3.25
C ALA A 40 14.82 -16.28 3.83
N ALA A 41 16.06 -16.12 3.39
CA ALA A 41 16.95 -15.07 3.85
C ALA A 41 17.36 -14.13 2.72
N ASP A 42 17.33 -12.83 2.98
CA ASP A 42 17.67 -11.78 2.03
C ASP A 42 19.18 -11.51 2.03
N ILE A 43 19.83 -11.65 0.86
CA ILE A 43 21.27 -11.40 0.73
C ILE A 43 21.61 -9.92 0.52
N ASP A 44 20.67 -9.10 0.03
CA ASP A 44 20.90 -7.67 -0.25
C ASP A 44 21.35 -6.89 1.00
N ARG A 45 20.91 -7.32 2.18
CA ARG A 45 21.30 -6.68 3.46
C ARG A 45 22.70 -7.06 3.92
N GLY A 46 23.36 -8.01 3.26
CA GLY A 46 24.65 -8.56 3.67
C GLY A 46 24.55 -9.50 4.89
N GLY A 47 25.60 -10.30 5.12
CA GLY A 47 25.70 -11.17 6.28
C GLY A 47 24.72 -12.35 6.31
N VAL A 48 24.17 -12.80 5.18
CA VAL A 48 23.14 -13.85 5.10
C VAL A 48 23.58 -15.17 5.76
N ILE A 49 24.86 -15.55 5.67
CA ILE A 49 25.40 -16.74 6.34
C ILE A 49 25.27 -16.61 7.85
N ALA A 50 25.73 -15.48 8.40
CA ALA A 50 25.64 -15.19 9.83
C ALA A 50 24.17 -15.14 10.31
N ASN A 51 23.27 -14.57 9.48
CA ASN A 51 21.86 -14.48 9.77
C ASN A 51 21.22 -15.87 9.90
N LEU A 52 21.39 -16.76 8.91
CA LEU A 52 20.83 -18.11 8.93
C LEU A 52 21.44 -18.98 10.05
N VAL A 53 22.74 -18.93 10.25
CA VAL A 53 23.41 -19.65 11.34
C VAL A 53 22.99 -19.08 12.70
N GLY A 54 22.89 -17.77 12.83
CA GLY A 54 22.39 -17.10 14.03
C GLY A 54 20.94 -17.48 14.35
N THR A 55 20.07 -17.48 13.35
CA THR A 55 18.68 -17.95 13.48
C THR A 55 18.61 -19.36 14.00
N HIS A 56 19.39 -20.28 13.42
CA HIS A 56 19.49 -21.65 13.93
C HIS A 56 19.97 -21.71 15.38
N ALA A 57 20.95 -20.90 15.77
CA ALA A 57 21.54 -20.92 17.09
C ALA A 57 20.58 -20.44 18.19
N VAL A 58 19.74 -19.43 17.90
CA VAL A 58 18.83 -18.82 18.89
C VAL A 58 17.51 -19.57 19.04
N LEU A 59 17.07 -20.33 18.03
CA LEU A 59 15.82 -21.06 18.07
C LEU A 59 15.88 -22.26 19.02
N PRO A 60 14.78 -22.58 19.75
CA PRO A 60 14.64 -23.81 20.49
C PRO A 60 14.76 -25.06 19.62
N GLY A 61 15.21 -26.20 20.18
CA GLY A 61 15.42 -27.44 19.42
C GLY A 61 14.21 -27.90 18.60
N GLY A 62 13.02 -27.90 19.20
CA GLY A 62 11.80 -28.32 18.50
C GLY A 62 11.41 -27.41 17.31
N GLU A 63 11.73 -26.13 17.39
CA GLU A 63 11.53 -25.19 16.27
C GLU A 63 12.57 -25.39 15.17
N ARG A 64 13.86 -25.59 15.54
CA ARG A 64 14.92 -25.94 14.60
C ARG A 64 14.60 -27.20 13.80
N ASP A 65 14.07 -28.23 14.46
CA ASP A 65 13.71 -29.50 13.83
C ASP A 65 12.53 -29.38 12.85
N ARG A 66 11.69 -28.35 13.02
CA ARG A 66 10.58 -28.04 12.12
C ARG A 66 11.06 -27.41 10.82
N ILE A 67 12.19 -26.69 10.83
CA ILE A 67 12.77 -26.08 9.64
C ILE A 67 13.45 -27.17 8.81
N LYS A 68 12.96 -27.38 7.59
CA LYS A 68 13.42 -28.43 6.67
C LYS A 68 14.46 -27.96 5.68
N GLY A 69 14.56 -26.67 5.46
CA GLY A 69 15.52 -26.11 4.52
C GLY A 69 15.53 -24.58 4.54
N PHE A 70 16.42 -24.05 3.72
CA PHE A 70 16.55 -22.61 3.55
C PHE A 70 16.72 -22.22 2.09
N ILE A 71 16.33 -20.98 1.79
CA ILE A 71 16.50 -20.32 0.49
C ILE A 71 17.26 -19.02 0.73
N VAL A 72 18.18 -18.68 -0.17
CA VAL A 72 18.81 -17.36 -0.21
C VAL A 72 18.18 -16.57 -1.34
N ASN A 73 17.58 -15.44 -1.03
CA ASN A 73 16.78 -14.62 -1.95
C ASN A 73 17.51 -13.34 -2.35
N LYS A 74 17.09 -12.75 -3.47
CA LYS A 74 17.55 -11.48 -4.04
C LYS A 74 19.03 -11.48 -4.43
N PHE A 75 19.57 -12.60 -4.86
CA PHE A 75 20.98 -12.71 -5.26
C PHE A 75 21.27 -11.91 -6.54
N ARG A 76 22.29 -11.06 -6.49
CA ARG A 76 22.72 -10.26 -7.65
C ARG A 76 24.01 -10.81 -8.24
N GLY A 77 24.04 -10.98 -9.55
CA GLY A 77 25.18 -11.51 -10.29
C GLY A 77 25.13 -13.04 -10.48
N ASP A 78 26.30 -13.66 -10.57
CA ASP A 78 26.43 -15.10 -10.80
C ASP A 78 26.17 -15.89 -9.52
N VAL A 79 25.06 -16.62 -9.50
CA VAL A 79 24.62 -17.41 -8.32
C VAL A 79 25.61 -18.50 -7.92
N SER A 80 26.43 -18.99 -8.85
CA SER A 80 27.45 -20.05 -8.58
C SER A 80 28.53 -19.59 -7.59
N LEU A 81 28.73 -18.27 -7.47
CA LEU A 81 29.65 -17.69 -6.49
C LEU A 81 29.21 -17.91 -5.03
N PHE A 82 27.99 -18.38 -4.82
CA PHE A 82 27.45 -18.62 -3.48
C PHE A 82 27.33 -20.13 -3.13
N ASP A 83 27.80 -21.04 -3.97
CA ASP A 83 27.70 -22.48 -3.74
C ASP A 83 28.42 -22.92 -2.46
N ASP A 84 29.60 -22.36 -2.19
CA ASP A 84 30.35 -22.61 -0.94
C ASP A 84 29.57 -22.03 0.27
N GLY A 85 28.90 -20.90 0.12
CA GLY A 85 28.04 -20.29 1.14
C GLY A 85 26.85 -21.17 1.49
N MET A 86 26.20 -21.78 0.49
CA MET A 86 25.10 -22.73 0.70
C MET A 86 25.59 -23.98 1.46
N THR A 87 26.76 -24.48 1.08
CA THR A 87 27.38 -25.64 1.75
C THR A 87 27.73 -25.31 3.20
N GLU A 88 28.30 -24.15 3.48
CA GLU A 88 28.69 -23.72 4.81
C GLU A 88 27.48 -23.60 5.73
N ILE A 89 26.37 -22.98 5.25
CA ILE A 89 25.13 -22.85 6.01
C ILE A 89 24.56 -24.24 6.32
N ALA A 90 24.49 -25.13 5.31
CA ALA A 90 23.96 -26.48 5.47
C ALA A 90 24.77 -27.29 6.50
N SER A 91 26.11 -27.16 6.48
CA SER A 91 26.99 -27.86 7.42
C SER A 91 26.82 -27.43 8.86
N ARG A 92 26.52 -26.14 9.07
CA ARG A 92 26.33 -25.56 10.43
C ARG A 92 24.92 -25.74 10.99
N THR A 93 23.92 -25.78 10.13
CA THR A 93 22.52 -25.81 10.57
C THR A 93 21.88 -27.19 10.44
N GLY A 94 22.40 -28.05 9.58
CA GLY A 94 21.74 -29.30 9.19
C GLY A 94 20.50 -29.11 8.30
N TRP A 95 20.16 -27.87 7.94
CA TRP A 95 19.04 -27.57 7.05
C TRP A 95 19.38 -27.83 5.59
N ALA A 96 18.42 -28.33 4.81
CA ALA A 96 18.63 -28.58 3.39
C ALA A 96 18.81 -27.27 2.61
N PRO A 97 19.86 -27.15 1.77
CA PRO A 97 20.02 -26.01 0.87
C PRO A 97 19.05 -26.17 -0.31
N LEU A 98 17.96 -25.39 -0.33
CA LEU A 98 16.93 -25.51 -1.35
C LEU A 98 17.23 -24.68 -2.61
N GLY A 99 18.10 -23.69 -2.51
CA GLY A 99 18.58 -22.93 -3.66
C GLY A 99 18.80 -21.45 -3.38
N VAL A 100 19.34 -20.80 -4.41
CA VAL A 100 19.55 -19.36 -4.47
C VAL A 100 18.60 -18.78 -5.50
N VAL A 101 17.80 -17.80 -5.11
CA VAL A 101 16.86 -17.09 -5.99
C VAL A 101 17.52 -15.82 -6.47
N PRO A 102 17.75 -15.66 -7.79
CA PRO A 102 18.27 -14.42 -8.34
C PRO A 102 17.34 -13.24 -8.06
N TYR A 103 17.93 -12.04 -7.98
CA TYR A 103 17.15 -10.81 -7.95
C TYR A 103 16.24 -10.71 -9.17
N PHE A 104 14.95 -10.56 -8.96
CA PHE A 104 13.96 -10.47 -10.01
C PHE A 104 13.45 -9.03 -10.13
N PRO A 105 13.91 -8.25 -11.15
CA PRO A 105 13.47 -6.86 -11.34
C PRO A 105 11.96 -6.70 -11.51
N GLY A 106 11.31 -7.72 -12.10
CA GLY A 106 9.87 -7.77 -12.28
C GLY A 106 9.05 -7.91 -10.98
N ALA A 107 9.69 -8.20 -9.83
CA ALA A 107 8.96 -8.23 -8.55
C ALA A 107 8.32 -6.88 -8.19
N GLY A 108 8.93 -5.77 -8.64
CA GLY A 108 8.36 -4.43 -8.44
C GLY A 108 7.09 -4.15 -9.26
N THR A 109 6.65 -5.08 -10.13
CA THR A 109 5.36 -4.98 -10.83
C THR A 109 4.21 -5.66 -10.08
N LEU A 110 4.54 -6.37 -8.99
CA LEU A 110 3.53 -6.92 -8.09
C LEU A 110 3.14 -5.86 -7.07
N PRO A 111 1.87 -5.82 -6.64
CA PRO A 111 1.45 -4.92 -5.57
C PRO A 111 2.34 -5.09 -4.33
N ALA A 112 2.80 -3.98 -3.77
CA ALA A 112 3.57 -4.01 -2.54
C ALA A 112 2.66 -4.43 -1.37
N GLU A 113 3.15 -5.32 -0.50
CA GLU A 113 2.37 -5.84 0.62
C GLU A 113 2.29 -4.84 1.76
N ASP A 114 3.34 -4.05 1.96
CA ASP A 114 3.45 -3.07 3.05
C ASP A 114 3.76 -1.66 2.55
N ALA A 115 3.15 -0.66 3.20
CA ALA A 115 3.44 0.77 2.97
C ALA A 115 4.92 1.16 3.27
N LEU A 116 5.69 0.31 3.93
CA LEU A 116 7.11 0.50 4.20
C LEU A 116 7.98 0.40 2.93
N ASP A 117 7.52 -0.31 1.91
CA ASP A 117 8.23 -0.40 0.62
C ASP A 117 8.14 0.90 -0.21
N LEU A 118 7.31 1.85 0.21
CA LEU A 118 7.20 3.17 -0.42
C LEU A 118 8.47 4.04 -0.28
N ASP A 119 9.36 3.74 0.66
CA ASP A 119 10.63 4.46 0.84
C ASP A 119 11.65 4.18 -0.28
N GLY A 120 11.40 3.14 -1.11
CA GLY A 120 12.23 2.75 -2.24
C GLY A 120 11.76 3.27 -3.60
N SER A 121 10.71 4.12 -3.66
CA SER A 121 10.20 4.66 -4.92
C SER A 121 11.32 5.44 -5.64
N THR A 122 11.84 4.87 -6.73
CA THR A 122 12.82 5.53 -7.59
C THR A 122 12.16 6.78 -8.16
N GLN A 123 12.63 7.92 -7.71
CA GLN A 123 12.29 9.21 -8.31
C GLN A 123 12.79 9.19 -9.75
N ARG A 124 11.92 8.81 -10.70
CA ARG A 124 12.21 8.91 -12.12
C ARG A 124 11.91 10.34 -12.54
N ASP A 125 12.80 10.93 -13.33
CA ASP A 125 12.49 12.21 -13.99
C ASP A 125 11.40 11.98 -15.05
N GLY A 126 10.20 12.47 -14.77
CA GLY A 126 9.05 12.40 -15.67
C GLY A 126 8.56 13.79 -16.05
N ALA A 127 7.94 13.90 -17.23
CA ALA A 127 7.31 15.14 -17.69
C ALA A 127 6.05 15.47 -16.87
N LEU A 128 5.33 14.44 -16.38
CA LEU A 128 4.18 14.58 -15.48
C LEU A 128 4.63 14.31 -14.04
N LYS A 129 4.48 15.28 -13.16
CA LYS A 129 4.89 15.23 -11.77
C LYS A 129 3.70 15.04 -10.83
N ILE A 130 3.65 13.91 -10.19
CA ILE A 130 2.61 13.55 -9.23
C ILE A 130 3.20 13.61 -7.81
N ALA A 131 2.53 14.31 -6.92
CA ALA A 131 2.87 14.33 -5.50
C ALA A 131 1.78 13.66 -4.68
N VAL A 132 2.19 12.83 -3.72
CA VAL A 132 1.29 12.05 -2.86
C VAL A 132 1.66 12.29 -1.40
N PRO A 133 0.84 13.00 -0.62
CA PRO A 133 1.03 13.09 0.83
C PRO A 133 0.96 11.71 1.49
N ARG A 134 2.03 11.30 2.18
CA ARG A 134 2.07 10.03 2.92
C ARG A 134 1.33 10.17 4.24
N LEU A 135 0.04 9.87 4.21
CA LEU A 135 -0.79 9.89 5.40
C LEU A 135 -0.48 8.71 6.33
N PRO A 136 -0.63 8.87 7.66
CA PRO A 136 -0.25 7.83 8.64
C PRO A 136 -1.01 6.50 8.47
N ARG A 137 -2.22 6.55 7.94
CA ARG A 137 -3.10 5.37 7.75
C ARG A 137 -3.45 5.14 6.29
N ILE A 138 -2.51 5.46 5.40
CA ILE A 138 -2.64 5.23 3.96
C ILE A 138 -3.11 3.79 3.70
N ALA A 139 -4.04 3.64 2.77
CA ALA A 139 -4.56 2.36 2.32
C ALA A 139 -4.59 2.32 0.80
N ASN A 140 -4.53 1.09 0.21
CA ASN A 140 -4.60 0.88 -1.23
C ASN A 140 -3.55 1.73 -1.98
N PHE A 141 -2.34 1.79 -1.44
CA PHE A 141 -1.24 2.55 -2.05
C PHE A 141 -0.72 1.90 -3.34
N ASP A 142 -1.06 0.65 -3.59
CA ASP A 142 -0.89 -0.09 -4.84
C ASP A 142 -1.59 0.60 -6.04
N ASP A 143 -2.59 1.46 -5.81
CA ASP A 143 -3.14 2.36 -6.82
C ASP A 143 -2.07 3.26 -7.48
N LEU A 144 -0.93 3.48 -6.82
CA LEU A 144 0.17 4.30 -7.32
C LEU A 144 1.15 3.52 -8.21
N ASP A 145 1.17 2.19 -8.12
CA ASP A 145 2.15 1.34 -8.81
C ASP A 145 2.09 1.46 -10.33
N PRO A 146 0.91 1.45 -10.97
CA PRO A 146 0.82 1.66 -12.42
C PRO A 146 1.36 3.02 -12.85
N LEU A 147 1.10 4.06 -12.05
CA LEU A 147 1.59 5.42 -12.32
C LEU A 147 3.11 5.51 -12.17
N ALA A 148 3.67 4.85 -11.16
CA ALA A 148 5.12 4.84 -10.93
C ALA A 148 5.89 4.05 -12.01
N GLN A 149 5.21 3.14 -12.71
CA GLN A 149 5.78 2.35 -13.81
C GLN A 149 5.60 3.02 -15.17
N GLU A 150 4.68 3.99 -15.30
CA GLU A 150 4.40 4.66 -16.58
C GLU A 150 5.59 5.52 -17.04
N PRO A 151 6.10 5.32 -18.26
CA PRO A 151 7.15 6.17 -18.81
C PRO A 151 6.73 7.64 -18.89
N GLY A 152 7.58 8.53 -18.36
CA GLY A 152 7.31 9.97 -18.35
C GLY A 152 6.49 10.47 -17.16
N VAL A 153 6.11 9.58 -16.25
CA VAL A 153 5.46 9.94 -14.98
C VAL A 153 6.47 9.85 -13.82
N SER A 154 6.49 10.87 -12.98
CA SER A 154 7.25 10.90 -11.74
C SER A 154 6.28 10.92 -10.57
N VAL A 155 6.31 9.90 -9.72
CA VAL A 155 5.51 9.83 -8.49
C VAL A 155 6.41 10.09 -7.29
N ARG A 156 6.10 11.12 -6.51
CA ARG A 156 6.82 11.47 -5.29
C ARG A 156 5.92 11.37 -4.07
N LEU A 157 6.29 10.51 -3.12
CA LEU A 157 5.68 10.50 -1.80
C LEU A 157 6.30 11.61 -0.94
N LEU A 158 5.43 12.40 -0.30
CA LEU A 158 5.83 13.46 0.62
C LEU A 158 5.80 12.93 2.05
N ALA A 159 6.93 13.04 2.75
CA ALA A 159 6.98 12.73 4.17
C ALA A 159 6.37 13.89 5.00
N PRO A 160 5.87 13.62 6.22
CA PRO A 160 5.44 14.69 7.12
C PRO A 160 6.53 15.72 7.34
N GLY A 161 6.23 16.99 7.07
CA GLY A 161 7.19 18.09 7.09
C GLY A 161 7.73 18.51 5.72
N ASP A 162 7.54 17.70 4.68
CA ASP A 162 7.84 18.10 3.30
C ASP A 162 6.78 19.08 2.79
N ALA A 163 7.20 20.15 2.16
CA ALA A 163 6.29 21.03 1.42
C ALA A 163 5.91 20.41 0.07
N LEU A 164 4.73 20.72 -0.43
CA LEU A 164 4.32 20.33 -1.77
C LEU A 164 5.20 21.04 -2.82
N PRO A 165 5.94 20.30 -3.69
CA PRO A 165 6.80 20.91 -4.70
C PRO A 165 6.02 21.86 -5.62
N GLY A 166 6.62 23.00 -5.93
CA GLY A 166 5.96 24.04 -6.72
C GLY A 166 5.71 23.65 -8.18
N ASP A 167 6.43 22.65 -8.67
CA ASP A 167 6.36 22.10 -10.04
C ASP A 167 5.51 20.82 -10.14
N THR A 168 4.73 20.51 -9.12
CA THR A 168 3.75 19.41 -9.13
C THR A 168 2.62 19.73 -10.12
N ASP A 169 2.27 18.76 -10.96
CA ASP A 169 1.13 18.84 -11.88
C ASP A 169 -0.15 18.30 -11.23
N VAL A 170 -0.03 17.17 -10.54
CA VAL A 170 -1.15 16.45 -9.93
C VAL A 170 -0.83 16.10 -8.48
N VAL A 171 -1.76 16.34 -7.57
CA VAL A 171 -1.74 15.79 -6.21
C VAL A 171 -2.71 14.61 -6.15
N ILE A 172 -2.26 13.46 -5.65
CA ILE A 172 -3.15 12.33 -5.37
C ILE A 172 -3.31 12.17 -3.86
N LEU A 173 -4.55 12.18 -3.41
CA LEU A 173 -4.94 11.80 -2.05
C LEU A 173 -5.45 10.36 -2.10
N THR A 174 -4.70 9.45 -1.51
CA THR A 174 -4.97 8.01 -1.53
C THR A 174 -6.08 7.60 -0.55
N GLY A 175 -6.43 6.33 -0.56
CA GLY A 175 -7.29 5.71 0.45
C GLY A 175 -6.70 5.82 1.85
N SER A 176 -7.57 5.72 2.85
CA SER A 176 -7.21 5.78 4.27
C SER A 176 -8.02 4.77 5.08
N LYS A 177 -7.37 4.14 6.07
CA LYS A 177 -8.04 3.28 7.06
C LYS A 177 -8.76 4.08 8.15
N SER A 178 -8.53 5.39 8.23
CA SER A 178 -9.22 6.32 9.13
C SER A 178 -9.17 7.72 8.55
N THR A 179 -10.18 8.06 7.76
CA THR A 179 -10.26 9.27 6.94
C THR A 179 -10.20 10.54 7.79
N ILE A 180 -10.92 10.56 8.92
CA ILE A 180 -10.98 11.72 9.82
C ILE A 180 -9.62 11.98 10.47
N ALA A 181 -8.95 10.93 10.96
CA ALA A 181 -7.66 11.07 11.60
C ALA A 181 -6.56 11.46 10.62
N ASP A 182 -6.60 10.92 9.40
CA ASP A 182 -5.63 11.28 8.35
C ASP A 182 -5.86 12.70 7.81
N LEU A 183 -7.11 13.18 7.75
CA LEU A 183 -7.40 14.58 7.44
C LEU A 183 -6.86 15.53 8.52
N ALA A 184 -6.89 15.13 9.78
CA ALA A 184 -6.25 15.90 10.87
C ALA A 184 -4.74 15.93 10.70
N ALA A 185 -4.10 14.78 10.44
CA ALA A 185 -2.65 14.70 10.21
C ALA A 185 -2.21 15.52 8.97
N MET A 186 -3.02 15.52 7.90
CA MET A 186 -2.79 16.35 6.72
C MET A 186 -2.74 17.84 7.07
N ARG A 187 -3.63 18.31 7.95
CA ARG A 187 -3.66 19.70 8.43
C ARG A 187 -2.47 20.01 9.33
N GLU A 188 -2.11 19.11 10.23
CA GLU A 188 -0.92 19.26 11.08
C GLU A 188 0.35 19.38 10.26
N ALA A 189 0.45 18.65 9.13
CA ALA A 189 1.54 18.76 8.18
C ALA A 189 1.48 20.02 7.29
N GLY A 190 0.38 20.78 7.30
CA GLY A 190 0.19 21.99 6.46
C GLY A 190 -0.17 21.69 5.01
N TRP A 191 -0.35 20.44 4.64
CA TRP A 191 -0.64 20.04 3.26
C TRP A 191 -2.01 20.52 2.75
N ASP A 192 -2.97 20.73 3.65
CA ASP A 192 -4.26 21.31 3.26
C ASP A 192 -4.12 22.74 2.69
N ILE A 193 -3.17 23.52 3.21
CA ILE A 193 -2.84 24.87 2.71
C ILE A 193 -2.15 24.74 1.35
N ASP A 194 -1.18 23.87 1.24
CA ASP A 194 -0.40 23.63 0.02
C ASP A 194 -1.28 23.13 -1.14
N ILE A 195 -2.17 22.17 -0.87
CA ILE A 195 -3.10 21.62 -1.86
C ILE A 195 -4.06 22.69 -2.37
N ARG A 196 -4.63 23.51 -1.48
CA ARG A 196 -5.47 24.65 -1.90
C ARG A 196 -4.68 25.68 -2.72
N ALA A 197 -3.42 25.94 -2.36
CA ALA A 197 -2.56 26.81 -3.13
C ALA A 197 -2.23 26.21 -4.51
N HIS A 198 -2.00 24.89 -4.58
CA HIS A 198 -1.78 24.16 -5.81
C HIS A 198 -2.98 24.28 -6.78
N VAL A 199 -4.20 24.05 -6.31
CA VAL A 199 -5.43 24.23 -7.12
C VAL A 199 -5.58 25.67 -7.60
N ARG A 200 -5.34 26.66 -6.72
CA ARG A 200 -5.38 28.08 -7.15
C ARG A 200 -4.37 28.43 -8.24
N ARG A 201 -3.23 27.77 -8.28
CA ARG A 201 -2.22 27.93 -9.34
C ARG A 201 -2.55 27.17 -10.62
N GLY A 202 -3.64 26.41 -10.65
CA GLY A 202 -4.07 25.65 -11.82
C GLY A 202 -3.72 24.18 -11.81
N GLY A 203 -3.11 23.68 -10.72
CA GLY A 203 -2.80 22.26 -10.53
C GLY A 203 -4.04 21.40 -10.34
N ARG A 204 -3.89 20.11 -10.53
CA ARG A 204 -4.97 19.12 -10.43
C ARG A 204 -4.87 18.31 -9.14
N VAL A 205 -6.03 17.86 -8.63
CA VAL A 205 -6.10 16.99 -7.46
C VAL A 205 -7.04 15.81 -7.73
N VAL A 206 -6.59 14.61 -7.43
CA VAL A 206 -7.40 13.39 -7.51
C VAL A 206 -7.50 12.78 -6.13
N GLY A 207 -8.69 12.47 -5.68
CA GLY A 207 -8.93 11.77 -4.40
C GLY A 207 -9.45 10.36 -4.65
N LEU A 208 -8.81 9.38 -4.03
CA LEU A 208 -9.22 7.98 -4.08
C LEU A 208 -9.81 7.59 -2.73
N CYS A 209 -11.01 7.04 -2.71
CA CYS A 209 -11.69 6.52 -1.51
C CYS A 209 -11.71 7.54 -0.34
N GLY A 210 -10.91 7.33 0.71
CA GLY A 210 -10.76 8.28 1.82
C GLY A 210 -10.29 9.66 1.34
N GLY A 211 -9.38 9.71 0.35
CA GLY A 211 -8.95 10.95 -0.27
C GLY A 211 -10.09 11.70 -0.96
N TYR A 212 -10.99 10.99 -1.65
CA TYR A 212 -12.19 11.59 -2.21
C TYR A 212 -13.09 12.22 -1.13
N GLN A 213 -13.29 11.51 -0.01
CA GLN A 213 -14.07 12.02 1.12
C GLN A 213 -13.44 13.28 1.72
N MET A 214 -12.10 13.33 1.84
CA MET A 214 -11.36 14.49 2.34
C MET A 214 -11.54 15.74 1.46
N LEU A 215 -11.71 15.57 0.13
CA LEU A 215 -11.89 16.67 -0.82
C LEU A 215 -13.23 17.40 -0.63
N GLY A 216 -14.23 16.75 -0.04
CA GLY A 216 -15.57 17.30 0.19
C GLY A 216 -15.62 18.48 1.17
N ARG A 217 -16.81 19.04 1.37
CA ARG A 217 -17.06 20.08 2.36
C ARG A 217 -16.98 19.57 3.79
N SER A 218 -17.47 18.35 4.03
CA SER A 218 -17.49 17.75 5.36
C SER A 218 -17.57 16.23 5.32
N ILE A 219 -17.07 15.64 6.41
CA ILE A 219 -17.23 14.22 6.72
C ILE A 219 -17.97 14.15 8.05
N ALA A 220 -19.14 13.50 8.05
CA ALA A 220 -19.92 13.23 9.24
C ALA A 220 -19.78 11.77 9.64
N ASP A 221 -19.56 11.54 10.92
CA ASP A 221 -19.52 10.21 11.54
C ASP A 221 -20.53 10.17 12.70
N PRO A 222 -21.83 10.04 12.41
CA PRO A 222 -22.86 10.08 13.44
C PRO A 222 -22.81 8.87 14.38
N ASP A 223 -22.33 7.74 13.91
CA ASP A 223 -22.32 6.47 14.63
C ASP A 223 -20.97 6.14 15.26
N GLY A 224 -19.95 6.98 15.07
CA GLY A 224 -18.60 6.76 15.61
C GLY A 224 -17.86 5.60 14.94
N VAL A 225 -18.01 5.44 13.64
CA VAL A 225 -17.36 4.35 12.85
C VAL A 225 -15.84 4.47 12.89
N GLU A 226 -15.32 5.70 12.86
CA GLU A 226 -13.87 5.99 12.95
C GLU A 226 -13.44 6.61 14.28
N GLY A 227 -14.32 6.67 15.28
CA GLY A 227 -13.97 7.22 16.59
C GLY A 227 -15.14 7.83 17.33
N GLN A 228 -15.00 9.07 17.83
CA GLN A 228 -16.10 9.75 18.48
C GLN A 228 -17.10 10.30 17.45
N PRO A 229 -18.43 10.12 17.67
CA PRO A 229 -19.43 10.69 16.80
C PRO A 229 -19.22 12.20 16.59
N GLY A 230 -19.35 12.65 15.35
CA GLY A 230 -19.14 14.06 15.06
C GLY A 230 -19.18 14.41 13.57
N ARG A 231 -18.81 15.64 13.27
CA ARG A 231 -18.64 16.14 11.91
C ARG A 231 -17.39 16.99 11.84
N VAL A 232 -16.57 16.75 10.82
CA VAL A 232 -15.36 17.54 10.56
C VAL A 232 -15.46 18.22 9.20
N PRO A 233 -14.97 19.46 9.05
CA PRO A 233 -14.88 20.09 7.74
C PRO A 233 -13.85 19.35 6.89
N GLY A 234 -14.13 19.13 5.61
CA GLY A 234 -13.18 18.62 4.62
C GLY A 234 -12.30 19.73 4.04
N LEU A 235 -11.67 19.47 2.90
CA LEU A 235 -10.88 20.48 2.19
C LEU A 235 -11.76 21.49 1.44
N GLY A 236 -13.02 21.16 1.16
CA GLY A 236 -13.97 22.04 0.47
C GLY A 236 -13.58 22.32 -0.99
N LEU A 237 -12.90 21.37 -1.62
CA LEU A 237 -12.49 21.45 -3.03
C LEU A 237 -13.51 20.81 -3.97
N LEU A 238 -14.38 19.94 -3.44
CA LEU A 238 -15.57 19.40 -4.10
C LEU A 238 -16.82 19.81 -3.31
N ASP A 239 -17.89 20.15 -4.03
CA ASP A 239 -19.19 20.40 -3.46
C ASP A 239 -19.94 19.09 -3.18
N VAL A 240 -19.37 18.32 -2.26
CA VAL A 240 -19.94 17.05 -1.76
C VAL A 240 -19.77 16.97 -0.24
N GLU A 241 -20.61 16.15 0.37
CA GLU A 241 -20.53 15.78 1.78
C GLU A 241 -20.58 14.27 1.92
N THR A 242 -19.79 13.73 2.84
CA THR A 242 -19.78 12.29 3.15
C THR A 242 -20.35 12.04 4.53
N VAL A 243 -21.20 11.00 4.63
CA VAL A 243 -21.65 10.45 5.91
C VAL A 243 -21.10 9.04 6.02
N LEU A 244 -20.23 8.80 7.00
CA LEU A 244 -19.71 7.48 7.29
C LEU A 244 -20.83 6.57 7.82
N ALA A 245 -20.83 5.33 7.40
CA ALA A 245 -21.76 4.31 7.84
C ALA A 245 -21.00 2.98 8.00
N GLY A 246 -21.43 2.15 8.95
CA GLY A 246 -20.75 0.89 9.25
C GLY A 246 -20.81 -0.17 8.14
N ASP A 247 -21.70 -0.01 7.16
CA ASP A 247 -21.82 -0.92 6.03
C ASP A 247 -20.67 -0.68 5.04
N LYS A 248 -19.83 -1.69 4.86
CA LYS A 248 -18.72 -1.67 3.92
C LYS A 248 -19.19 -2.14 2.54
N THR A 249 -19.01 -1.30 1.53
CA THR A 249 -19.17 -1.69 0.13
C THR A 249 -17.89 -2.37 -0.35
N THR A 250 -17.99 -3.54 -0.97
CA THR A 250 -16.86 -4.23 -1.63
C THR A 250 -17.40 -4.95 -2.86
N ARG A 251 -16.96 -4.54 -4.05
CA ARG A 251 -17.36 -5.16 -5.33
C ARG A 251 -16.34 -4.91 -6.43
N LEU A 252 -16.24 -5.84 -7.36
CA LEU A 252 -15.54 -5.60 -8.62
C LEU A 252 -16.39 -4.69 -9.50
N VAL A 253 -15.74 -3.80 -10.23
CA VAL A 253 -16.42 -2.82 -11.09
C VAL A 253 -15.75 -2.71 -12.45
N SER A 254 -16.56 -2.39 -13.46
CA SER A 254 -16.08 -2.07 -14.81
C SER A 254 -16.90 -0.92 -15.37
N GLY A 255 -16.26 -0.06 -16.14
CA GLY A 255 -16.92 1.10 -16.72
C GLY A 255 -16.01 1.92 -17.61
N SER A 256 -16.23 3.22 -17.66
CA SER A 256 -15.42 4.13 -18.44
C SER A 256 -15.31 5.52 -17.81
N HIS A 257 -14.27 6.25 -18.17
CA HIS A 257 -14.15 7.68 -17.89
C HIS A 257 -14.95 8.46 -18.93
N PRO A 258 -16.00 9.22 -18.54
CA PRO A 258 -16.97 9.78 -19.50
C PRO A 258 -16.34 10.76 -20.51
N GLU A 259 -15.34 11.55 -20.07
CA GLU A 259 -14.74 12.57 -20.93
C GLU A 259 -13.78 11.98 -21.97
N SER A 260 -12.96 10.98 -21.60
CA SER A 260 -11.96 10.37 -22.51
C SER A 260 -12.46 9.10 -23.20
N GLY A 261 -13.54 8.48 -22.72
CA GLY A 261 -13.99 7.18 -23.19
C GLY A 261 -13.09 6.02 -22.78
N THR A 262 -12.08 6.27 -21.96
CA THR A 262 -11.14 5.23 -21.51
C THR A 262 -11.86 4.19 -20.65
N ALA A 263 -11.71 2.91 -20.99
CA ALA A 263 -12.25 1.81 -20.19
C ALA A 263 -11.54 1.73 -18.84
N VAL A 264 -12.31 1.48 -17.79
CA VAL A 264 -11.85 1.34 -16.42
C VAL A 264 -12.34 0.02 -15.85
N SER A 265 -11.46 -0.69 -15.16
CA SER A 265 -11.80 -1.89 -14.36
C SER A 265 -11.07 -1.82 -13.04
N GLY A 266 -11.69 -2.31 -11.98
CA GLY A 266 -11.11 -2.27 -10.65
C GLY A 266 -12.09 -2.77 -9.60
N TYR A 267 -12.00 -2.21 -8.41
CA TYR A 267 -12.91 -2.55 -7.31
C TYR A 267 -13.29 -1.31 -6.50
N GLU A 268 -14.47 -1.32 -5.93
CA GLU A 268 -14.89 -0.38 -4.89
C GLU A 268 -14.69 -1.01 -3.53
N ILE A 269 -14.08 -0.27 -2.60
CA ILE A 269 -13.98 -0.68 -1.21
C ILE A 269 -14.02 0.57 -0.30
N HIS A 270 -15.18 0.87 0.26
CA HIS A 270 -15.34 2.06 1.10
C HIS A 270 -16.45 1.89 2.13
N MET A 271 -16.42 2.75 3.14
CA MET A 271 -17.52 2.99 4.07
C MET A 271 -18.07 4.40 3.87
N GLY A 272 -19.37 4.55 4.09
CA GLY A 272 -20.05 5.83 3.98
C GLY A 272 -20.64 6.10 2.60
N ARG A 273 -21.39 7.21 2.54
CA ARG A 273 -22.12 7.67 1.37
C ARG A 273 -21.84 9.12 1.10
N THR A 274 -21.41 9.43 -0.12
CA THR A 274 -21.12 10.78 -0.58
C THR A 274 -22.28 11.30 -1.43
N HIS A 275 -22.71 12.51 -1.16
CA HIS A 275 -23.78 13.23 -1.87
C HIS A 275 -23.43 14.70 -2.06
N GLY A 276 -24.03 15.35 -3.01
CA GLY A 276 -23.83 16.77 -3.27
C GLY A 276 -23.87 17.13 -4.76
N PRO A 277 -23.87 18.45 -5.08
CA PRO A 277 -24.00 18.95 -6.45
C PRO A 277 -22.93 18.46 -7.43
N ASP A 278 -21.67 18.32 -6.98
CA ASP A 278 -20.57 17.92 -7.87
C ASP A 278 -20.68 16.49 -8.37
N ARG A 279 -21.47 15.64 -7.72
CA ARG A 279 -21.82 14.31 -8.25
C ARG A 279 -22.64 14.36 -9.56
N GLY A 280 -23.23 15.51 -9.87
CA GLY A 280 -23.83 15.76 -11.20
C GLY A 280 -22.80 15.86 -12.34
N ARG A 281 -21.50 15.93 -12.01
CA ARG A 281 -20.36 15.81 -12.92
C ARG A 281 -19.56 14.57 -12.50
N PRO A 282 -19.94 13.38 -12.96
CA PRO A 282 -19.30 12.14 -12.54
C PRO A 282 -17.85 12.05 -13.03
N PHE A 283 -17.00 11.43 -12.22
CA PHE A 283 -15.63 11.12 -12.65
C PHE A 283 -15.61 9.84 -13.48
N LEU A 284 -16.43 8.85 -13.12
CA LEU A 284 -16.55 7.58 -13.84
C LEU A 284 -18.03 7.25 -14.12
N GLU A 285 -18.26 6.40 -15.11
CA GLU A 285 -19.51 5.69 -15.35
C GLU A 285 -19.25 4.20 -15.15
N ILE A 286 -19.82 3.64 -14.10
CA ILE A 286 -19.65 2.25 -13.68
C ILE A 286 -20.96 1.51 -13.84
N GLU A 287 -20.99 0.49 -14.71
CA GLU A 287 -22.19 -0.36 -14.95
C GLU A 287 -23.44 0.48 -15.30
N GLY A 288 -23.25 1.60 -16.00
CA GLY A 288 -24.35 2.51 -16.39
C GLY A 288 -24.79 3.47 -15.27
N ALA A 289 -24.11 3.49 -14.13
CA ALA A 289 -24.34 4.43 -13.04
C ALA A 289 -23.19 5.44 -12.91
N PHE A 290 -23.53 6.68 -12.56
CA PHE A 290 -22.53 7.73 -12.33
C PHE A 290 -21.81 7.52 -10.98
N GLU A 291 -20.49 7.56 -11.02
CA GLU A 291 -19.62 7.39 -9.87
C GLU A 291 -18.64 8.56 -9.73
N GLY A 292 -18.31 8.90 -8.46
CA GLY A 292 -17.37 9.97 -8.14
C GLY A 292 -17.95 11.36 -8.35
N ALA A 293 -17.06 12.34 -8.39
CA ALA A 293 -17.39 13.74 -8.60
C ALA A 293 -16.25 14.51 -9.23
N VAL A 294 -16.56 15.54 -10.00
CA VAL A 294 -15.60 16.48 -10.58
C VAL A 294 -16.02 17.90 -10.24
N SER A 295 -15.06 18.75 -9.84
CA SER A 295 -15.29 20.19 -9.59
C SER A 295 -15.77 20.92 -10.85
N ALA A 296 -16.41 22.08 -10.66
CA ALA A 296 -16.95 22.87 -11.78
C ALA A 296 -15.88 23.29 -12.81
N ASP A 297 -14.62 23.45 -12.39
CA ASP A 297 -13.50 23.83 -13.21
C ASP A 297 -12.69 22.63 -13.76
N GLY A 298 -13.10 21.40 -13.44
CA GLY A 298 -12.48 20.15 -13.90
C GLY A 298 -11.11 19.85 -13.28
N ARG A 299 -10.69 20.58 -12.25
CA ARG A 299 -9.34 20.42 -11.67
C ARG A 299 -9.27 19.45 -10.50
N VAL A 300 -10.38 19.26 -9.84
CA VAL A 300 -10.48 18.37 -8.69
C VAL A 300 -11.45 17.26 -9.01
N SER A 301 -11.03 16.03 -8.83
CA SER A 301 -11.87 14.84 -9.04
C SER A 301 -11.70 13.85 -7.89
N GLY A 302 -12.69 13.00 -7.72
CA GLY A 302 -12.63 11.94 -6.72
C GLY A 302 -13.50 10.76 -7.07
N THR A 303 -13.08 9.58 -6.65
CA THR A 303 -13.73 8.29 -6.93
C THR A 303 -13.57 7.32 -5.77
N TYR A 304 -14.44 6.33 -5.70
CA TYR A 304 -14.32 5.17 -4.81
C TYR A 304 -13.70 3.95 -5.49
N VAL A 305 -13.40 4.05 -6.78
CA VAL A 305 -12.80 2.96 -7.56
C VAL A 305 -11.29 2.93 -7.34
N HIS A 306 -10.77 1.74 -7.13
CA HIS A 306 -9.37 1.36 -6.98
C HIS A 306 -8.95 0.39 -8.10
N GLY A 307 -7.62 0.30 -8.42
CA GLY A 307 -7.02 -0.65 -9.35
C GLY A 307 -6.42 -0.08 -10.61
#